data_bcfaa4d72ca27d9e2db8ac3501d348c4
#
_entry.id   bcfaa4d72ca27d9e2db8ac3501d348c4
#
_cell.length_a   1.000
_cell.length_b   1.000
_cell.length_c   1.000
_cell.angle_alpha   90.00
_cell.angle_beta   90.00
_cell.angle_gamma   90.00
#
_symmetry.space_group_name_H-M   'P 1'
#
loop_
_entity.id
_entity.type
_entity.pdbx_description
1 polymer ?
#
loop_
_entity_poly.entity_id
_entity_poly.type
_entity_poly.pdbx_seq_one_letter_code
_entity_poly.pdbx_strand_id
1 'polypeptide(L)'
;QEISRYIEDGTLDLGLTGIDWIMENESDIVVVQDLIYSKVSLRQARWVLVVRDDSPYQKIEDMEGKKISTELVNFTKKYFADKKINVQVEFSWGATEAKVVEGLVDAVVEVTETGSTIKANKLRIIHELMKTNTQLIANRAAWNDPWKRKKIEQIKTMLVGSLQAMGKVGLKMNVSKKNLEKVMSLIPSLKAPTVSTLSSTDWFAIESIVDAKGTRELIPRLLEEGAQGIIEYPLNKVV
;
A
#
# COMPACT_ATOMS: atom_id res chain seq x y z
N GLN A 1 6.74 -5.61 -13.91
CA GLN A 1 6.33 -5.09 -15.24
C GLN A 1 5.71 -6.20 -16.10
N GLU A 2 6.32 -7.38 -16.16
CA GLU A 2 5.93 -8.49 -17.07
C GLU A 2 4.94 -9.49 -16.45
N ILE A 3 4.77 -9.50 -15.12
CA ILE A 3 3.98 -10.50 -14.40
C ILE A 3 2.53 -10.58 -14.92
N SER A 4 1.90 -9.46 -15.24
CA SER A 4 0.53 -9.48 -15.75
C SER A 4 0.41 -10.22 -17.08
N ARG A 5 1.42 -10.13 -17.96
CA ARG A 5 1.48 -10.86 -19.22
C ARG A 5 1.68 -12.38 -19.01
N TYR A 6 2.60 -12.76 -18.09
CA TYR A 6 2.82 -14.17 -17.75
C TYR A 6 1.60 -14.83 -17.08
N ILE A 7 0.80 -14.02 -16.36
CA ILE A 7 -0.46 -14.50 -15.82
C ILE A 7 -1.53 -14.61 -16.92
N GLU A 8 -1.60 -13.64 -17.83
CA GLU A 8 -2.55 -13.65 -18.94
C GLU A 8 -2.35 -14.84 -19.87
N ASP A 9 -1.11 -15.10 -20.28
CA ASP A 9 -0.76 -16.21 -21.19
C ASP A 9 -0.76 -17.60 -20.53
N GLY A 10 -0.96 -17.68 -19.21
CA GLY A 10 -1.01 -18.93 -18.46
C GLY A 10 0.36 -19.54 -18.11
N THR A 11 1.44 -18.83 -18.34
CA THR A 11 2.79 -19.24 -17.87
C THR A 11 2.82 -19.30 -16.34
N LEU A 12 2.08 -18.40 -15.70
CA LEU A 12 1.89 -18.36 -14.24
C LEU A 12 0.39 -18.40 -13.90
N ASP A 13 0.04 -19.17 -12.88
CA ASP A 13 -1.33 -19.23 -12.36
C ASP A 13 -1.71 -18.04 -11.48
N LEU A 14 -0.72 -17.48 -10.76
CA LEU A 14 -0.90 -16.46 -9.73
C LEU A 14 0.33 -15.55 -9.65
N GLY A 15 0.14 -14.28 -9.36
CA GLY A 15 1.24 -13.35 -9.18
C GLY A 15 0.86 -12.06 -8.48
N LEU A 16 1.89 -11.26 -8.18
CA LEU A 16 1.76 -9.92 -7.64
C LEU A 16 2.26 -8.91 -8.66
N THR A 17 1.47 -7.90 -8.97
CA THR A 17 1.85 -6.78 -9.82
C THR A 17 1.13 -5.50 -9.41
N GLY A 18 1.58 -4.34 -9.88
CA GLY A 18 0.85 -3.10 -9.70
C GLY A 18 -0.35 -3.00 -10.64
N ILE A 19 -1.40 -2.29 -10.23
CA ILE A 19 -2.54 -2.00 -11.11
C ILE A 19 -2.11 -1.22 -12.35
N ASP A 20 -1.08 -0.40 -12.23
CA ASP A 20 -0.42 0.34 -13.31
C ASP A 20 0.09 -0.59 -14.43
N TRP A 21 0.73 -1.69 -14.07
CA TRP A 21 1.23 -2.66 -15.06
C TRP A 21 0.13 -3.51 -15.69
N ILE A 22 -0.98 -3.74 -14.98
CA ILE A 22 -2.18 -4.36 -15.55
C ILE A 22 -2.74 -3.44 -16.64
N MET A 23 -2.83 -2.13 -16.35
CA MET A 23 -3.34 -1.13 -17.28
C MET A 23 -2.39 -0.87 -18.45
N GLU A 24 -1.07 -0.79 -18.19
CA GLU A 24 -0.06 -0.61 -19.24
C GLU A 24 -0.07 -1.74 -20.25
N ASN A 25 -0.23 -2.99 -19.76
CA ASN A 25 -0.24 -4.18 -20.59
C ASN A 25 -1.64 -4.52 -21.12
N GLU A 26 -2.69 -3.85 -20.67
CA GLU A 26 -4.11 -4.14 -20.97
C GLU A 26 -4.45 -5.64 -20.74
N SER A 27 -3.85 -6.24 -19.68
CA SER A 27 -3.91 -7.69 -19.44
C SER A 27 -5.28 -8.18 -19.03
N ASP A 28 -5.79 -9.24 -19.70
CA ASP A 28 -7.04 -9.92 -19.37
C ASP A 28 -6.85 -10.97 -18.27
N ILE A 29 -6.88 -10.53 -17.02
CA ILE A 29 -6.62 -11.36 -15.83
C ILE A 29 -7.75 -11.21 -14.80
N VAL A 30 -7.71 -12.00 -13.74
CA VAL A 30 -8.59 -11.86 -12.57
C VAL A 30 -7.84 -11.13 -11.47
N VAL A 31 -8.35 -9.98 -11.04
CA VAL A 31 -7.88 -9.33 -9.79
C VAL A 31 -8.53 -10.05 -8.62
N VAL A 32 -7.74 -10.75 -7.83
CA VAL A 32 -8.18 -11.55 -6.68
C VAL A 32 -8.27 -10.70 -5.43
N GLN A 33 -7.28 -9.81 -5.22
CA GLN A 33 -7.20 -8.99 -4.03
C GLN A 33 -6.36 -7.73 -4.27
N ASP A 34 -6.89 -6.63 -3.79
CA ASP A 34 -6.20 -5.37 -3.67
C ASP A 34 -5.33 -5.36 -2.41
N LEU A 35 -4.02 -5.20 -2.56
CA LEU A 35 -3.05 -5.24 -1.46
C LEU A 35 -2.45 -3.86 -1.27
N ILE A 36 -3.08 -3.04 -0.40
CA ILE A 36 -2.64 -1.66 -0.17
C ILE A 36 -1.44 -1.65 0.77
N TYR A 37 -0.26 -1.63 0.19
CA TYR A 37 1.00 -1.37 0.88
C TYR A 37 2.00 -0.73 -0.07
N SER A 38 2.97 -0.02 0.48
CA SER A 38 4.10 0.56 -0.25
C SER A 38 5.40 0.34 0.51
N LYS A 39 6.53 0.71 -0.07
CA LYS A 39 7.85 0.52 0.56
C LYS A 39 7.98 1.25 1.90
N VAL A 40 7.29 2.37 2.08
CA VAL A 40 7.44 3.27 3.23
C VAL A 40 6.19 3.31 4.11
N SER A 41 5.01 2.98 3.57
CA SER A 41 3.74 3.14 4.29
C SER A 41 2.65 2.18 3.82
N LEU A 42 1.53 2.15 4.54
CA LEU A 42 0.29 1.49 4.11
C LEU A 42 -0.55 2.44 3.23
N ARG A 43 0.09 3.14 2.28
CA ARG A 43 -0.58 4.07 1.36
C ARG A 43 -0.35 3.63 -0.07
N GLN A 44 -1.26 4.00 -0.94
CA GLN A 44 -1.09 3.83 -2.37
C GLN A 44 0.01 4.76 -2.89
N ALA A 45 0.83 4.27 -3.80
CA ALA A 45 1.66 5.10 -4.64
C ALA A 45 0.79 5.77 -5.72
N ARG A 46 1.35 6.74 -6.43
CA ARG A 46 0.63 7.46 -7.48
C ARG A 46 1.55 7.77 -8.65
N TRP A 47 1.01 7.69 -9.84
CA TRP A 47 1.65 8.16 -11.05
C TRP A 47 1.29 9.61 -11.28
N VAL A 48 2.30 10.45 -11.44
CA VAL A 48 2.17 11.90 -11.48
C VAL A 48 2.89 12.49 -12.68
N LEU A 49 2.32 13.56 -13.24
CA LEU A 49 2.95 14.38 -14.26
C LEU A 49 3.85 15.40 -13.59
N VAL A 50 5.11 15.39 -13.96
CA VAL A 50 6.18 16.14 -13.31
C VAL A 50 6.90 17.00 -14.35
N VAL A 51 7.17 18.22 -13.97
CA VAL A 51 7.90 19.20 -14.78
C VAL A 51 8.98 19.87 -13.93
N ARG A 52 9.89 20.61 -14.56
CA ARG A 52 10.87 21.45 -13.84
C ARG A 52 10.15 22.54 -13.04
N ASP A 53 10.69 22.89 -11.87
CA ASP A 53 10.13 23.98 -11.04
C ASP A 53 10.04 25.31 -11.78
N ASP A 54 11.03 25.60 -12.65
CA ASP A 54 11.13 26.83 -13.43
C ASP A 54 10.37 26.78 -14.77
N SER A 55 9.70 25.69 -15.10
CA SER A 55 8.93 25.57 -16.35
C SER A 55 7.65 26.42 -16.32
N PRO A 56 7.16 26.87 -17.49
CA PRO A 56 5.91 27.62 -17.57
C PRO A 56 4.65 26.75 -17.38
N TYR A 57 4.78 25.42 -17.43
CA TYR A 57 3.65 24.50 -17.43
C TYR A 57 3.02 24.38 -16.04
N GLN A 58 1.72 24.64 -15.90
CA GLN A 58 1.01 24.65 -14.61
C GLN A 58 -0.05 23.55 -14.50
N LYS A 59 -0.56 23.06 -15.62
CA LYS A 59 -1.67 22.14 -15.72
C LYS A 59 -1.50 21.17 -16.87
N ILE A 60 -2.31 20.11 -16.90
CA ILE A 60 -2.19 19.06 -17.89
C ILE A 60 -2.43 19.55 -19.33
N GLU A 61 -3.29 20.54 -19.51
CA GLU A 61 -3.58 21.14 -20.83
C GLU A 61 -2.38 21.83 -21.47
N ASP A 62 -1.40 22.25 -20.66
CA ASP A 62 -0.17 22.87 -21.15
C ASP A 62 0.75 21.86 -21.86
N MET A 63 0.38 20.57 -21.81
CA MET A 63 1.14 19.50 -22.46
C MET A 63 0.79 19.30 -23.95
N GLU A 64 -0.11 20.08 -24.53
CA GLU A 64 -0.41 19.97 -25.97
C GLU A 64 0.87 20.12 -26.82
N GLY A 65 1.13 19.12 -27.67
CA GLY A 65 2.31 19.05 -28.55
C GLY A 65 3.64 18.77 -27.82
N LYS A 66 3.63 18.49 -26.51
CA LYS A 66 4.83 18.31 -25.68
C LYS A 66 5.33 16.88 -25.67
N LYS A 67 6.61 16.71 -25.30
CA LYS A 67 7.30 15.44 -25.21
C LYS A 67 7.35 14.97 -23.75
N ILE A 68 6.84 13.76 -23.50
CA ILE A 68 6.72 13.13 -22.18
C ILE A 68 7.49 11.81 -22.17
N SER A 69 8.35 11.62 -21.18
CA SER A 69 9.02 10.33 -20.95
C SER A 69 8.38 9.59 -19.78
N THR A 70 8.23 8.25 -19.89
CA THR A 70 7.63 7.42 -18.86
C THR A 70 7.93 5.93 -19.07
N GLU A 71 7.77 5.12 -18.02
CA GLU A 71 7.73 3.66 -18.15
C GLU A 71 6.34 3.18 -18.62
N LEU A 72 5.25 3.91 -18.33
CA LEU A 72 3.87 3.58 -18.69
C LEU A 72 3.45 4.28 -20.00
N VAL A 73 3.98 3.79 -21.13
CA VAL A 73 3.78 4.44 -22.45
C VAL A 73 2.35 4.33 -22.94
N ASN A 74 1.77 3.11 -22.91
CA ASN A 74 0.43 2.87 -23.44
C ASN A 74 -0.64 3.54 -22.59
N PHE A 75 -0.53 3.38 -21.27
CA PHE A 75 -1.40 4.06 -20.31
C PHE A 75 -1.36 5.58 -20.50
N THR A 76 -0.15 6.17 -20.56
CA THR A 76 0.02 7.62 -20.70
C THR A 76 -0.58 8.13 -22.02
N LYS A 77 -0.30 7.47 -23.14
CA LYS A 77 -0.91 7.81 -24.44
C LYS A 77 -2.43 7.83 -24.38
N LYS A 78 -3.03 6.74 -23.85
CA LYS A 78 -4.48 6.61 -23.70
C LYS A 78 -5.06 7.70 -22.79
N TYR A 79 -4.41 7.95 -21.65
CA TYR A 79 -4.84 8.97 -20.69
C TYR A 79 -4.93 10.37 -21.29
N PHE A 80 -3.93 10.78 -22.07
CA PHE A 80 -3.92 12.09 -22.74
C PHE A 80 -4.89 12.12 -23.93
N ALA A 81 -5.00 11.02 -24.68
CA ALA A 81 -5.98 10.93 -25.78
C ALA A 81 -7.42 11.07 -25.30
N ASP A 82 -7.78 10.44 -24.18
CA ASP A 82 -9.11 10.54 -23.56
C ASP A 82 -9.43 11.99 -23.14
N LYS A 83 -8.42 12.78 -22.81
CA LYS A 83 -8.51 14.20 -22.49
C LYS A 83 -8.43 15.10 -23.72
N LYS A 84 -8.26 14.53 -24.92
CA LYS A 84 -8.08 15.24 -26.20
C LYS A 84 -6.86 16.17 -26.21
N ILE A 85 -5.78 15.77 -25.53
CA ILE A 85 -4.49 16.45 -25.50
C ILE A 85 -3.51 15.61 -26.31
N ASN A 86 -2.93 16.16 -27.35
CA ASN A 86 -1.97 15.46 -28.19
C ASN A 86 -0.56 15.60 -27.60
N VAL A 87 0.09 14.49 -27.27
CA VAL A 87 1.43 14.46 -26.68
C VAL A 87 2.33 13.43 -27.39
N GLN A 88 3.63 13.66 -27.35
CA GLN A 88 4.62 12.70 -27.81
C GLN A 88 5.14 11.92 -26.61
N VAL A 89 4.76 10.64 -26.48
CA VAL A 89 5.18 9.78 -25.36
C VAL A 89 6.30 8.86 -25.80
N GLU A 90 7.43 8.93 -25.10
CA GLU A 90 8.56 8.02 -25.29
C GLU A 90 8.80 7.13 -24.05
N PHE A 91 9.34 5.94 -24.31
CA PHE A 91 9.74 5.04 -23.23
C PHE A 91 11.00 5.52 -22.53
N SER A 92 11.03 5.40 -21.20
CA SER A 92 12.21 5.65 -20.39
C SER A 92 12.32 4.60 -19.29
N TRP A 93 13.47 3.96 -19.19
CA TRP A 93 13.78 2.99 -18.16
C TRP A 93 14.71 3.62 -17.12
N GLY A 94 14.20 3.85 -15.89
CA GLY A 94 14.99 4.38 -14.79
C GLY A 94 15.53 5.79 -15.01
N ALA A 95 15.84 6.48 -13.93
CA ALA A 95 16.36 7.87 -13.94
C ALA A 95 15.58 8.82 -14.88
N THR A 96 14.25 8.59 -14.98
CA THR A 96 13.38 9.34 -15.91
C THR A 96 13.38 10.84 -15.57
N GLU A 97 13.52 11.19 -14.28
CA GLU A 97 13.65 12.56 -13.80
C GLU A 97 14.84 13.31 -14.41
N ALA A 98 15.95 12.61 -14.66
CA ALA A 98 17.14 13.23 -15.25
C ALA A 98 16.84 13.81 -16.66
N LYS A 99 15.98 13.15 -17.44
CA LYS A 99 15.63 13.63 -18.79
C LYS A 99 14.93 15.00 -18.77
N VAL A 100 14.05 15.24 -17.82
CA VAL A 100 13.37 16.53 -17.72
C VAL A 100 14.29 17.59 -17.11
N VAL A 101 15.17 17.21 -16.19
CA VAL A 101 16.19 18.13 -15.64
C VAL A 101 17.12 18.62 -16.73
N GLU A 102 17.61 17.72 -17.59
CA GLU A 102 18.51 18.04 -18.71
C GLU A 102 17.79 18.67 -19.93
N GLY A 103 16.47 18.80 -19.87
CA GLY A 103 15.69 19.43 -20.95
C GLY A 103 15.54 18.55 -22.21
N LEU A 104 15.74 17.23 -22.10
CA LEU A 104 15.55 16.28 -23.20
C LEU A 104 14.07 16.03 -23.51
N VAL A 105 13.21 16.26 -22.50
CA VAL A 105 11.75 16.17 -22.57
C VAL A 105 11.13 17.33 -21.80
N ASP A 106 9.88 17.67 -22.12
CA ASP A 106 9.14 18.75 -21.45
C ASP A 106 8.62 18.31 -20.06
N ALA A 107 8.25 17.04 -19.93
CA ALA A 107 7.69 16.45 -18.71
C ALA A 107 8.01 14.98 -18.60
N VAL A 108 7.80 14.43 -17.41
CA VAL A 108 7.84 12.98 -17.15
C VAL A 108 6.57 12.54 -16.43
N VAL A 109 6.15 11.31 -16.69
CA VAL A 109 5.15 10.61 -15.86
C VAL A 109 5.90 9.57 -15.04
N GLU A 110 5.87 9.74 -13.71
CA GLU A 110 6.72 9.01 -12.76
C GLU A 110 5.90 8.56 -11.55
N VAL A 111 6.30 7.43 -10.96
CA VAL A 111 5.67 6.91 -9.74
C VAL A 111 6.27 7.53 -8.49
N THR A 112 5.43 7.90 -7.54
CA THR A 112 5.89 8.42 -6.26
C THR A 112 4.93 8.07 -5.12
N GLU A 113 5.48 7.89 -3.92
CA GLU A 113 4.69 7.78 -2.69
C GLU A 113 4.57 9.15 -2.00
N THR A 114 5.69 9.81 -1.77
CA THR A 114 5.79 11.05 -0.98
C THR A 114 6.10 12.30 -1.79
N GLY A 115 6.62 12.14 -3.00
CA GLY A 115 7.11 13.23 -3.82
C GLY A 115 8.48 13.78 -3.40
N SER A 116 9.17 13.15 -2.44
CA SER A 116 10.45 13.66 -1.90
C SER A 116 11.56 13.70 -2.96
N THR A 117 11.70 12.65 -3.78
CA THR A 117 12.69 12.58 -4.87
C THR A 117 12.41 13.66 -5.91
N ILE A 118 11.14 13.88 -6.26
CA ILE A 118 10.74 14.92 -7.20
C ILE A 118 11.21 16.30 -6.73
N LYS A 119 10.91 16.65 -5.47
CA LYS A 119 11.35 17.92 -4.87
C LYS A 119 12.88 18.05 -4.78
N ALA A 120 13.58 16.96 -4.41
CA ALA A 120 15.03 16.96 -4.31
C ALA A 120 15.72 17.27 -5.66
N ASN A 121 15.09 16.90 -6.78
CA ASN A 121 15.57 17.17 -8.13
C ASN A 121 15.08 18.51 -8.73
N LYS A 122 14.53 19.42 -7.90
CA LYS A 122 13.96 20.72 -8.34
C LYS A 122 12.86 20.54 -9.39
N LEU A 123 12.02 19.55 -9.16
CA LEU A 123 10.86 19.23 -9.99
C LEU A 123 9.58 19.42 -9.18
N ARG A 124 8.48 19.67 -9.88
CA ARG A 124 7.15 19.78 -9.27
C ARG A 124 6.10 18.94 -9.99
N ILE A 125 5.14 18.48 -9.21
CA ILE A 125 3.98 17.75 -9.71
C ILE A 125 2.94 18.76 -10.17
N ILE A 126 2.44 18.59 -11.39
CA ILE A 126 1.35 19.43 -11.92
C ILE A 126 0.04 18.67 -12.10
N HIS A 127 0.08 17.33 -12.11
CA HIS A 127 -1.12 16.52 -12.22
C HIS A 127 -0.90 15.11 -11.65
N GLU A 128 -1.96 14.49 -11.10
CA GLU A 128 -1.98 13.08 -10.71
C GLU A 128 -2.79 12.29 -11.73
N LEU A 129 -2.15 11.30 -12.39
CA LEU A 129 -2.81 10.50 -13.41
C LEU A 129 -3.62 9.36 -12.80
N MET A 130 -3.00 8.62 -11.86
CA MET A 130 -3.65 7.50 -11.19
C MET A 130 -3.00 7.17 -9.85
N LYS A 131 -3.75 6.54 -8.98
CA LYS A 131 -3.22 5.84 -7.80
C LYS A 131 -2.93 4.40 -8.17
N THR A 132 -1.84 3.86 -7.62
CA THR A 132 -1.42 2.49 -7.86
C THR A 132 -1.05 1.79 -6.56
N ASN A 133 -1.27 0.51 -6.51
CA ASN A 133 -0.84 -0.39 -5.45
C ASN A 133 -0.75 -1.82 -5.97
N THR A 134 -0.16 -2.69 -5.18
CA THR A 134 0.00 -4.09 -5.55
C THR A 134 -1.35 -4.80 -5.59
N GLN A 135 -1.53 -5.61 -6.63
CA GLN A 135 -2.68 -6.50 -6.83
C GLN A 135 -2.21 -7.95 -6.76
N LEU A 136 -2.96 -8.80 -6.07
CA LEU A 136 -2.88 -10.24 -6.25
C LEU A 136 -3.75 -10.58 -7.46
N ILE A 137 -3.15 -11.14 -8.51
CA ILE A 137 -3.83 -11.44 -9.76
C ILE A 137 -3.70 -12.91 -10.10
N ALA A 138 -4.69 -13.45 -10.82
CA ALA A 138 -4.72 -14.84 -11.25
C ALA A 138 -5.06 -14.97 -12.73
N ASN A 139 -4.52 -16.02 -13.34
CA ASN A 139 -4.96 -16.47 -14.67
C ASN A 139 -6.43 -16.91 -14.64
N ARG A 140 -7.21 -16.59 -15.69
CA ARG A 140 -8.63 -16.93 -15.75
C ARG A 140 -8.89 -18.44 -15.69
N ALA A 141 -8.08 -19.27 -16.36
CA ALA A 141 -8.22 -20.70 -16.31
C ALA A 141 -7.91 -21.26 -14.91
N ALA A 142 -6.85 -20.76 -14.26
CA ALA A 142 -6.51 -21.11 -12.89
C ALA A 142 -7.59 -20.73 -11.90
N TRP A 143 -8.23 -19.55 -12.08
CA TRP A 143 -9.32 -19.10 -11.25
C TRP A 143 -10.59 -19.95 -11.41
N ASN A 144 -10.82 -20.49 -12.61
CA ASN A 144 -11.97 -21.38 -12.89
C ASN A 144 -11.72 -22.82 -12.46
N ASP A 145 -10.48 -23.24 -12.21
CA ASP A 145 -10.15 -24.55 -11.65
C ASP A 145 -10.43 -24.56 -10.14
N PRO A 146 -11.31 -25.46 -9.63
CA PRO A 146 -11.72 -25.45 -8.22
C PRO A 146 -10.57 -25.67 -7.25
N TRP A 147 -9.58 -26.53 -7.59
CA TRP A 147 -8.45 -26.80 -6.72
C TRP A 147 -7.48 -25.61 -6.68
N LYS A 148 -7.12 -25.04 -7.84
CA LYS A 148 -6.25 -23.88 -7.95
C LYS A 148 -6.88 -22.66 -7.26
N ARG A 149 -8.17 -22.41 -7.51
CA ARG A 149 -8.91 -21.33 -6.85
C ARG A 149 -8.87 -21.44 -5.34
N LYS A 150 -9.10 -22.66 -4.78
CA LYS A 150 -8.99 -22.87 -3.33
C LYS A 150 -7.60 -22.53 -2.81
N LYS A 151 -6.53 -22.88 -3.54
CA LYS A 151 -5.15 -22.52 -3.16
C LYS A 151 -4.90 -21.01 -3.24
N ILE A 152 -5.40 -20.35 -4.27
CA ILE A 152 -5.33 -18.90 -4.43
C ILE A 152 -6.01 -18.18 -3.27
N GLU A 153 -7.22 -18.61 -2.89
CA GLU A 153 -7.95 -18.05 -1.74
C GLU A 153 -7.20 -18.27 -0.40
N GLN A 154 -6.54 -19.41 -0.22
CA GLN A 154 -5.69 -19.64 0.95
C GLN A 154 -4.49 -18.69 1.00
N ILE A 155 -3.81 -18.49 -0.14
CA ILE A 155 -2.68 -17.56 -0.26
C ILE A 155 -3.16 -16.12 0.01
N LYS A 156 -4.29 -15.71 -0.59
CA LYS A 156 -4.92 -14.41 -0.33
C LYS A 156 -5.14 -14.19 1.17
N THR A 157 -5.73 -15.16 1.86
CA THR A 157 -6.00 -15.08 3.30
C THR A 157 -4.70 -14.83 4.09
N MET A 158 -3.62 -15.53 3.76
CA MET A 158 -2.34 -15.36 4.45
C MET A 158 -1.71 -13.98 4.17
N LEU A 159 -1.78 -13.49 2.92
CA LEU A 159 -1.26 -12.18 2.56
C LEU A 159 -2.05 -11.05 3.23
N VAL A 160 -3.38 -11.12 3.18
CA VAL A 160 -4.26 -10.13 3.83
C VAL A 160 -4.03 -10.13 5.34
N GLY A 161 -3.94 -11.31 5.96
CA GLY A 161 -3.67 -11.42 7.40
C GLY A 161 -2.33 -10.81 7.81
N SER A 162 -1.30 -10.95 6.97
CA SER A 162 0.00 -10.29 7.22
C SER A 162 -0.11 -8.77 7.10
N LEU A 163 -0.83 -8.26 6.11
CA LEU A 163 -1.07 -6.81 5.98
C LEU A 163 -1.90 -6.24 7.14
N GLN A 164 -2.89 -6.98 7.61
CA GLN A 164 -3.70 -6.57 8.77
C GLN A 164 -2.90 -6.52 10.08
N ALA A 165 -1.84 -7.32 10.20
CA ALA A 165 -0.92 -7.29 11.34
C ALA A 165 0.06 -6.11 11.30
N MET A 166 0.31 -5.54 10.10
CA MET A 166 1.26 -4.42 9.96
C MET A 166 0.79 -3.21 10.77
N GLY A 167 1.70 -2.69 11.59
CA GLY A 167 1.41 -1.56 12.47
C GLY A 167 0.58 -1.89 13.71
N LYS A 168 0.33 -3.16 13.96
CA LYS A 168 -0.33 -3.66 15.18
C LYS A 168 0.62 -4.47 16.05
N VAL A 169 0.35 -4.46 17.33
CA VAL A 169 1.07 -5.25 18.34
C VAL A 169 0.08 -5.92 19.29
N GLY A 170 0.50 -7.04 19.86
CA GLY A 170 -0.18 -7.62 20.99
C GLY A 170 0.30 -6.97 22.28
N LEU A 171 -0.63 -6.58 23.14
CA LEU A 171 -0.36 -6.18 24.51
C LEU A 171 -0.93 -7.22 25.47
N LYS A 172 -0.08 -7.66 26.39
CA LYS A 172 -0.47 -8.54 27.48
C LYS A 172 -0.08 -7.91 28.80
N MET A 173 -0.95 -7.98 29.80
CA MET A 173 -0.71 -7.38 31.11
C MET A 173 -1.49 -8.10 32.19
N ASN A 174 -1.09 -7.90 33.44
CA ASN A 174 -1.81 -8.35 34.60
C ASN A 174 -2.45 -7.17 35.31
N VAL A 175 -3.66 -7.35 35.85
CA VAL A 175 -4.38 -6.30 36.57
C VAL A 175 -5.14 -6.91 37.76
N SER A 176 -5.17 -6.19 38.87
CA SER A 176 -5.99 -6.59 40.03
C SER A 176 -7.47 -6.39 39.76
N LYS A 177 -8.33 -7.21 40.39
CA LYS A 177 -9.79 -7.13 40.27
C LYS A 177 -10.34 -5.72 40.47
N LYS A 178 -9.80 -4.96 41.42
CA LYS A 178 -10.25 -3.57 41.73
C LYS A 178 -9.99 -2.57 40.60
N ASN A 179 -8.98 -2.84 39.75
CA ASN A 179 -8.57 -1.93 38.68
C ASN A 179 -9.03 -2.41 37.30
N LEU A 180 -9.64 -3.59 37.21
CA LEU A 180 -9.97 -4.25 35.94
C LEU A 180 -10.82 -3.37 35.03
N GLU A 181 -11.91 -2.79 35.51
CA GLU A 181 -12.82 -1.96 34.71
C GLU A 181 -12.12 -0.71 34.17
N LYS A 182 -11.30 -0.05 35.02
CA LYS A 182 -10.56 1.15 34.63
C LYS A 182 -9.54 0.86 33.52
N VAL A 183 -8.73 -0.17 33.71
CA VAL A 183 -7.73 -0.60 32.71
C VAL A 183 -8.41 -1.03 31.41
N MET A 184 -9.49 -1.79 31.49
CA MET A 184 -10.26 -2.20 30.30
C MET A 184 -10.81 -1.03 29.51
N SER A 185 -11.26 0.04 30.18
CA SER A 185 -11.78 1.24 29.52
C SER A 185 -10.72 2.04 28.74
N LEU A 186 -9.45 1.87 29.05
CA LEU A 186 -8.33 2.52 28.36
C LEU A 186 -7.85 1.77 27.11
N ILE A 187 -8.11 0.46 27.04
CA ILE A 187 -7.53 -0.39 25.99
C ILE A 187 -8.37 -0.29 24.72
N PRO A 188 -7.86 0.31 23.63
CA PRO A 188 -8.47 0.15 22.32
C PRO A 188 -8.31 -1.31 21.89
N SER A 189 -9.38 -1.93 21.42
CA SER A 189 -9.35 -3.34 20.99
C SER A 189 -10.10 -3.51 19.67
N LEU A 190 -9.77 -4.55 18.90
CA LEU A 190 -10.49 -4.86 17.66
C LEU A 190 -11.98 -5.18 17.89
N LYS A 191 -12.29 -5.86 19.01
CA LYS A 191 -13.67 -6.10 19.47
C LYS A 191 -13.76 -5.87 20.99
N ALA A 192 -13.12 -6.75 21.75
CA ALA A 192 -13.00 -6.67 23.20
C ALA A 192 -11.66 -7.32 23.61
N PRO A 193 -10.99 -6.84 24.67
CA PRO A 193 -9.83 -7.52 25.22
C PRO A 193 -10.20 -8.92 25.73
N THR A 194 -9.27 -9.86 25.59
CA THR A 194 -9.39 -11.16 26.26
C THR A 194 -9.04 -10.99 27.72
N VAL A 195 -9.90 -11.49 28.62
CA VAL A 195 -9.66 -11.47 30.07
C VAL A 195 -9.64 -12.89 30.58
N SER A 196 -8.57 -13.27 31.30
CA SER A 196 -8.41 -14.58 31.91
C SER A 196 -8.05 -14.44 33.39
N THR A 197 -8.58 -15.33 34.23
CA THR A 197 -8.18 -15.39 35.65
C THR A 197 -6.76 -15.97 35.78
N LEU A 198 -5.98 -15.39 36.67
CA LEU A 198 -4.68 -15.94 37.07
C LEU A 198 -4.87 -17.03 38.17
N SER A 199 -3.79 -17.68 38.54
CA SER A 199 -3.77 -18.62 39.68
C SER A 199 -4.18 -17.97 41.01
N SER A 200 -4.03 -16.65 41.12
CA SER A 200 -4.57 -15.83 42.20
C SER A 200 -5.95 -15.30 41.82
N THR A 201 -6.95 -15.48 42.68
CA THR A 201 -8.36 -15.12 42.43
C THR A 201 -8.60 -13.60 42.30
N ASP A 202 -7.65 -12.78 42.75
CA ASP A 202 -7.78 -11.31 42.72
C ASP A 202 -7.01 -10.65 41.55
N TRP A 203 -6.46 -11.45 40.63
CA TRP A 203 -5.71 -10.98 39.48
C TRP A 203 -6.21 -11.58 38.18
N PHE A 204 -6.16 -10.76 37.14
CA PHE A 204 -6.53 -11.10 35.77
C PHE A 204 -5.39 -10.83 34.82
N ALA A 205 -5.25 -11.66 33.80
CA ALA A 205 -4.47 -11.36 32.61
C ALA A 205 -5.40 -10.74 31.57
N ILE A 206 -4.95 -9.64 30.99
CA ILE A 206 -5.63 -8.99 29.84
C ILE A 206 -4.73 -9.14 28.63
N GLU A 207 -5.32 -9.50 27.49
CA GLU A 207 -4.63 -9.53 26.20
C GLU A 207 -5.47 -8.78 25.16
N SER A 208 -4.82 -7.90 24.38
CA SER A 208 -5.47 -7.11 23.32
C SER A 208 -4.52 -6.87 22.15
N ILE A 209 -5.11 -6.62 20.98
CA ILE A 209 -4.39 -6.18 19.79
C ILE A 209 -4.67 -4.69 19.62
N VAL A 210 -3.61 -3.89 19.56
CA VAL A 210 -3.66 -2.43 19.48
C VAL A 210 -2.75 -1.89 18.38
N ASP A 211 -2.96 -0.64 17.98
CA ASP A 211 -2.07 0.04 17.04
C ASP A 211 -0.74 0.39 17.71
N ALA A 212 0.37 -0.05 17.12
CA ALA A 212 1.72 0.16 17.66
C ALA A 212 2.06 1.64 17.89
N LYS A 213 1.52 2.55 17.07
CA LYS A 213 1.76 4.00 17.23
C LYS A 213 1.21 4.57 18.53
N GLY A 214 0.13 3.98 19.03
CA GLY A 214 -0.54 4.44 20.26
C GLY A 214 0.08 3.89 21.54
N THR A 215 0.93 2.87 21.49
CA THR A 215 1.43 2.18 22.70
C THR A 215 2.31 3.07 23.58
N ARG A 216 3.04 4.02 23.00
CA ARG A 216 3.91 4.95 23.74
C ARG A 216 3.13 5.80 24.76
N GLU A 217 1.90 6.18 24.41
CA GLU A 217 1.03 6.97 25.29
C GLU A 217 0.14 6.05 26.14
N LEU A 218 -0.23 4.91 25.63
CA LEU A 218 -1.12 3.97 26.29
C LEU A 218 -0.43 3.26 27.46
N ILE A 219 0.79 2.74 27.30
CA ILE A 219 1.48 1.96 28.32
C ILE A 219 1.66 2.75 29.64
N PRO A 220 2.15 4.01 29.66
CA PRO A 220 2.22 4.79 30.89
C PRO A 220 0.88 4.93 31.60
N ARG A 221 -0.18 5.22 30.88
CA ARG A 221 -1.55 5.36 31.43
C ARG A 221 -2.06 4.04 32.02
N LEU A 222 -1.77 2.90 31.38
CA LEU A 222 -2.13 1.59 31.93
C LEU A 222 -1.40 1.29 33.24
N LEU A 223 -0.12 1.68 33.35
CA LEU A 223 0.66 1.57 34.59
C LEU A 223 0.10 2.45 35.71
N GLU A 224 -0.28 3.69 35.42
CA GLU A 224 -0.91 4.63 36.37
C GLU A 224 -2.22 4.06 36.92
N GLU A 225 -3.01 3.35 36.10
CA GLU A 225 -4.26 2.69 36.52
C GLU A 225 -4.02 1.31 37.13
N GLY A 226 -2.76 0.92 37.36
CA GLY A 226 -2.38 -0.26 38.13
C GLY A 226 -2.24 -1.56 37.32
N ALA A 227 -2.09 -1.47 36.01
CA ALA A 227 -1.64 -2.60 35.20
C ALA A 227 -0.16 -2.90 35.54
N GLN A 228 0.21 -4.19 35.50
CA GLN A 228 1.56 -4.66 35.80
C GLN A 228 2.02 -5.69 34.79
N GLY A 229 3.35 -5.85 34.63
CA GLY A 229 3.94 -6.85 33.76
C GLY A 229 3.47 -6.69 32.30
N ILE A 230 3.42 -5.44 31.80
CA ILE A 230 2.98 -5.15 30.44
C ILE A 230 4.03 -5.67 29.46
N ILE A 231 3.59 -6.50 28.52
CA ILE A 231 4.41 -7.08 27.46
C ILE A 231 3.83 -6.62 26.12
N GLU A 232 4.65 -5.98 25.30
CA GLU A 232 4.36 -5.69 23.90
C GLU A 232 5.10 -6.69 23.01
N TYR A 233 4.39 -7.29 22.04
CA TYR A 233 5.00 -8.25 21.10
C TYR A 233 4.46 -8.05 19.68
N PRO A 234 5.32 -8.30 18.66
CA PRO A 234 4.94 -8.17 17.26
C PRO A 234 3.97 -9.26 16.84
N LEU A 235 3.09 -8.93 15.88
CA LEU A 235 2.15 -9.86 15.27
C LEU A 235 2.62 -10.25 13.87
N ASN A 236 2.57 -11.53 13.54
CA ASN A 236 2.89 -12.01 12.19
C ASN A 236 1.67 -11.93 11.27
N LYS A 237 0.49 -12.26 11.79
CA LYS A 237 -0.79 -12.25 11.04
C LYS A 237 -1.95 -11.96 11.99
N VAL A 238 -2.96 -11.29 11.43
CA VAL A 238 -4.31 -11.15 12.01
C VAL A 238 -5.29 -11.61 10.93
N VAL A 239 -6.06 -12.69 11.18
CA VAL A 239 -6.97 -13.30 10.21
C VAL A 239 -8.39 -13.30 10.77
#